data_a4ec7bd66e18daac6e1f74b54e21b200
#
_entry.id   a4ec7bd66e18daac6e1f74b54e21b200
#
_cell.length_a   1.000
_cell.length_b   1.000
_cell.length_c   1.000
_cell.angle_alpha   90.00
_cell.angle_beta   90.00
_cell.angle_gamma   90.00
#
_symmetry.space_group_name_H-M   'P 1'
#
loop_
_entity.id
_entity.type
_entity.pdbx_description
1 polymer ?
#
loop_
_entity_poly.entity_id
_entity_poly.type
_entity_poly.pdbx_seq_one_letter_code
_entity_poly.pdbx_strand_id
1 'polypeptide(L)'
;MDTAKKKFRFNIVDVIVLLIIAALVVAVVHIFFGSKANEAVAKKVDCVAEVTIYGLEPEIQAEIERQDLVGEHTVSGTLYTDAVIEGVRFKPNRKNPLLNDVIFTIRMPVPENTTGVTNQNQELRISKDYIVKTRTFEKTGTVSYIQ
;
A
#
# COMPACT_ATOMS: atom_id res chain seq x y z
N MET A 1 31.34 -17.20 -55.65
CA MET A 1 31.08 -17.59 -54.25
C MET A 1 29.58 -17.55 -54.06
N ASP A 2 28.94 -18.72 -54.22
CA ASP A 2 27.48 -18.85 -54.02
C ASP A 2 27.17 -19.08 -52.56
N THR A 3 26.60 -18.07 -51.94
CA THR A 3 26.03 -18.18 -50.59
C THR A 3 24.65 -18.88 -50.67
N ALA A 4 24.68 -20.21 -50.51
CA ALA A 4 23.46 -20.99 -50.42
C ALA A 4 22.58 -20.53 -49.24
N LYS A 5 21.47 -19.84 -49.55
CA LYS A 5 20.43 -19.48 -48.61
C LYS A 5 19.85 -20.76 -48.03
N LYS A 6 20.19 -21.11 -46.76
CA LYS A 6 19.56 -22.18 -46.00
C LYS A 6 18.06 -21.88 -45.86
N LYS A 7 17.23 -22.59 -46.61
CA LYS A 7 15.76 -22.56 -46.41
C LYS A 7 15.44 -23.21 -45.06
N PHE A 8 15.03 -22.44 -44.09
CA PHE A 8 14.45 -22.94 -42.85
C PHE A 8 13.18 -23.70 -43.19
N ARG A 9 13.19 -25.00 -42.99
CA ARG A 9 11.98 -25.86 -43.09
C ARG A 9 11.41 -25.98 -41.67
N PHE A 10 10.36 -25.24 -41.40
CA PHE A 10 9.59 -25.39 -40.15
C PHE A 10 8.94 -26.80 -40.15
N ASN A 11 9.24 -27.59 -39.13
CA ASN A 11 8.58 -28.83 -38.87
C ASN A 11 7.29 -28.56 -38.04
N ILE A 12 6.27 -29.39 -38.18
CA ILE A 12 5.02 -29.29 -37.43
C ILE A 12 5.28 -29.30 -35.91
N VAL A 13 6.32 -29.99 -35.47
CA VAL A 13 6.78 -30.01 -34.08
C VAL A 13 7.25 -28.63 -33.60
N ASP A 14 7.95 -27.89 -34.47
CA ASP A 14 8.43 -26.54 -34.12
C ASP A 14 7.25 -25.56 -33.92
N VAL A 15 6.19 -25.72 -34.72
CA VAL A 15 4.96 -24.91 -34.57
C VAL A 15 4.24 -25.25 -33.27
N ILE A 16 4.15 -26.53 -32.90
CA ILE A 16 3.53 -26.94 -31.62
C ILE A 16 4.33 -26.41 -30.43
N VAL A 17 5.65 -26.50 -30.47
CA VAL A 17 6.52 -25.96 -29.40
C VAL A 17 6.37 -24.44 -29.27
N LEU A 18 6.32 -23.72 -30.38
CA LEU A 18 6.09 -22.27 -30.40
C LEU A 18 4.73 -21.89 -29.78
N LEU A 19 3.68 -22.64 -30.09
CA LEU A 19 2.34 -22.41 -29.51
C LEU A 19 2.32 -22.66 -28.00
N ILE A 20 3.00 -23.71 -27.54
CA ILE A 20 3.13 -23.98 -26.08
C ILE A 20 3.88 -22.85 -25.39
N ILE A 21 4.99 -22.38 -25.94
CA ILE A 21 5.76 -21.26 -25.39
C ILE A 21 4.90 -19.98 -25.36
N ALA A 22 4.19 -19.68 -26.43
CA ALA A 22 3.31 -18.52 -26.50
C ALA A 22 2.19 -18.59 -25.45
N ALA A 23 1.56 -19.76 -25.26
CA ALA A 23 0.54 -19.97 -24.25
C ALA A 23 1.09 -19.78 -22.81
N LEU A 24 2.31 -20.28 -22.54
CA LEU A 24 2.98 -20.08 -21.26
C LEU A 24 3.29 -18.61 -20.99
N VAL A 25 3.79 -17.88 -21.98
CA VAL A 25 4.07 -16.44 -21.86
C VAL A 25 2.79 -15.66 -21.57
N VAL A 26 1.68 -15.96 -22.27
CA VAL A 26 0.38 -15.32 -22.01
C VAL A 26 -0.12 -15.63 -20.60
N ALA A 27 0.00 -16.89 -20.14
CA ALA A 27 -0.38 -17.26 -18.78
C ALA A 27 0.44 -16.51 -17.71
N VAL A 28 1.76 -16.42 -17.89
CA VAL A 28 2.65 -15.69 -16.99
C VAL A 28 2.29 -14.19 -16.97
N VAL A 29 2.09 -13.58 -18.13
CA VAL A 29 1.69 -12.17 -18.23
C VAL A 29 0.33 -11.96 -17.53
N HIS A 30 -0.63 -12.85 -17.73
CA HIS A 30 -1.95 -12.74 -17.09
C HIS A 30 -1.87 -12.87 -15.57
N ILE A 31 -1.05 -13.77 -15.05
CA ILE A 31 -0.86 -13.95 -13.59
C ILE A 31 -0.16 -12.75 -12.96
N PHE A 32 0.89 -12.21 -13.60
CA PHE A 32 1.69 -11.13 -13.01
C PHE A 32 1.12 -9.72 -13.24
N PHE A 33 0.36 -9.52 -14.31
CA PHE A 33 -0.14 -8.18 -14.68
C PHE A 33 -1.67 -8.06 -14.62
N GLY A 34 -2.41 -9.17 -14.63
CA GLY A 34 -3.88 -9.13 -14.65
C GLY A 34 -4.50 -8.50 -13.39
N SER A 35 -3.94 -8.77 -12.22
CA SER A 35 -4.41 -8.18 -10.96
C SER A 35 -4.12 -6.67 -10.88
N LYS A 36 -2.94 -6.24 -11.32
CA LYS A 36 -2.55 -4.82 -11.31
C LYS A 36 -3.33 -3.97 -12.33
N ALA A 37 -3.71 -4.57 -13.46
CA ALA A 37 -4.51 -3.87 -14.47
C ALA A 37 -5.94 -3.61 -13.99
N ASN A 38 -6.53 -4.54 -13.22
CA ASN A 38 -7.87 -4.37 -12.65
C ASN A 38 -7.90 -3.32 -11.53
N GLU A 39 -6.85 -3.20 -10.72
CA GLU A 39 -6.74 -2.15 -9.70
C GLU A 39 -6.59 -0.76 -10.31
N ALA A 40 -5.89 -0.63 -11.44
CA ALA A 40 -5.69 0.65 -12.13
C ALA A 40 -6.97 1.19 -12.79
N VAL A 41 -7.95 0.33 -13.10
CA VAL A 41 -9.23 0.69 -13.75
C VAL A 41 -10.37 0.87 -12.74
N ALA A 42 -10.23 0.36 -11.51
CA ALA A 42 -11.27 0.49 -10.49
C ALA A 42 -11.44 1.97 -10.08
N LYS A 43 -12.68 2.43 -10.05
CA LYS A 43 -13.01 3.75 -9.49
C LYS A 43 -12.53 3.78 -8.04
N LYS A 44 -11.72 4.78 -7.72
CA LYS A 44 -11.22 4.99 -6.35
C LYS A 44 -12.19 5.88 -5.59
N VAL A 45 -12.43 5.54 -4.34
CA VAL A 45 -13.16 6.35 -3.36
C VAL A 45 -12.23 6.69 -2.21
N ASP A 46 -12.41 7.85 -1.61
CA ASP A 46 -11.61 8.24 -0.45
C ASP A 46 -12.12 7.51 0.80
N CYS A 47 -11.20 6.85 1.47
CA CYS A 47 -11.41 6.23 2.78
C CYS A 47 -10.63 7.03 3.82
N VAL A 48 -11.26 7.34 4.93
CA VAL A 48 -10.64 8.02 6.08
C VAL A 48 -10.54 7.03 7.23
N ALA A 49 -9.33 6.84 7.75
CA ALA A 49 -9.08 5.99 8.90
C ALA A 49 -8.44 6.77 10.04
N GLU A 50 -8.84 6.48 11.28
CA GLU A 50 -8.13 6.95 12.47
C GLU A 50 -7.28 5.82 13.05
N VAL A 51 -6.01 6.13 13.26
CA VAL A 51 -5.04 5.22 13.88
C VAL A 51 -4.59 5.82 15.21
N THR A 52 -4.84 5.11 16.31
CA THR A 52 -4.46 5.55 17.64
C THR A 52 -3.19 4.84 18.10
N ILE A 53 -2.18 5.60 18.46
CA ILE A 53 -0.96 5.12 19.11
C ILE A 53 -1.07 5.47 20.59
N TYR A 54 -1.03 4.47 21.46
CA TYR A 54 -1.26 4.62 22.88
C TYR A 54 0.03 4.84 23.66
N GLY A 55 -0.04 5.69 24.68
CA GLY A 55 0.99 5.79 25.72
C GLY A 55 2.29 6.39 25.24
N LEU A 56 2.25 7.47 24.46
CA LEU A 56 3.42 8.22 24.05
C LEU A 56 3.99 9.05 25.21
N GLU A 57 5.30 9.05 25.31
CA GLU A 57 6.05 9.93 26.18
C GLU A 57 5.95 11.39 25.70
N PRO A 58 5.98 12.39 26.61
CA PRO A 58 5.87 13.81 26.25
C PRO A 58 6.94 14.27 25.25
N GLU A 59 8.14 13.70 25.31
CA GLU A 59 9.24 14.02 24.40
C GLU A 59 8.92 13.59 22.96
N ILE A 60 8.31 12.41 22.79
CA ILE A 60 7.88 11.92 21.47
C ILE A 60 6.73 12.77 20.93
N GLN A 61 5.78 13.18 21.81
CA GLN A 61 4.73 14.12 21.42
C GLN A 61 5.31 15.43 20.89
N ALA A 62 6.22 16.06 21.64
CA ALA A 62 6.86 17.31 21.24
C ALA A 62 7.57 17.18 19.88
N GLU A 63 8.17 16.01 19.62
CA GLU A 63 8.82 15.75 18.33
C GLU A 63 7.80 15.63 17.19
N ILE A 64 6.67 14.95 17.39
CA ILE A 64 5.57 14.86 16.40
C ILE A 64 5.01 16.26 16.09
N GLU A 65 4.77 17.08 17.13
CA GLU A 65 4.29 18.45 16.97
C GLU A 65 5.29 19.32 16.18
N ARG A 66 6.59 19.16 16.45
CA ARG A 66 7.65 19.90 15.77
C ARG A 66 7.77 19.53 14.28
N GLN A 67 7.51 18.28 13.93
CA GLN A 67 7.63 17.80 12.56
C GLN A 67 6.48 18.21 11.65
N ASP A 68 5.34 18.62 12.21
CA ASP A 68 4.13 19.00 11.46
C ASP A 68 3.78 17.99 10.35
N LEU A 69 3.40 16.78 10.78
CA LEU A 69 3.16 15.66 9.88
C LEU A 69 1.87 15.79 9.04
N VAL A 70 1.08 16.84 9.24
CA VAL A 70 -0.16 17.08 8.48
C VAL A 70 0.18 17.41 7.03
N GLY A 71 -0.44 16.72 6.10
CA GLY A 71 -0.15 16.82 4.67
C GLY A 71 0.95 15.90 4.16
N GLU A 72 1.69 15.21 5.05
CA GLU A 72 2.67 14.23 4.63
C GLU A 72 2.02 12.95 4.10
N HIS A 73 2.62 12.42 3.03
CA HIS A 73 2.30 11.09 2.53
C HIS A 73 2.89 10.00 3.41
N THR A 74 2.12 8.95 3.65
CA THR A 74 2.67 7.77 4.31
C THR A 74 3.64 7.03 3.39
N VAL A 75 4.52 6.22 3.97
CA VAL A 75 5.59 5.49 3.27
C VAL A 75 5.40 4.00 3.48
N SER A 76 5.56 3.20 2.41
CA SER A 76 5.64 1.75 2.49
C SER A 76 6.98 1.29 1.89
N GLY A 77 7.81 0.65 2.70
CA GLY A 77 9.21 0.39 2.31
C GLY A 77 9.98 1.70 2.11
N THR A 78 10.33 1.99 0.85
CA THR A 78 11.02 3.24 0.44
C THR A 78 10.17 4.14 -0.44
N LEU A 79 8.92 3.75 -0.71
CA LEU A 79 8.04 4.47 -1.65
C LEU A 79 6.94 5.21 -0.89
N TYR A 80 6.63 6.43 -1.35
CA TYR A 80 5.44 7.14 -0.89
C TYR A 80 4.18 6.44 -1.39
N THR A 81 3.17 6.41 -0.51
CA THR A 81 1.83 5.89 -0.86
C THR A 81 0.91 7.04 -1.25
N ASP A 82 -0.29 6.71 -1.78
CA ASP A 82 -1.34 7.71 -2.02
C ASP A 82 -2.04 8.16 -0.72
N ALA A 83 -1.72 7.55 0.43
CA ALA A 83 -2.33 7.89 1.71
C ALA A 83 -1.65 9.11 2.34
N VAL A 84 -2.46 10.07 2.80
CA VAL A 84 -2.04 11.36 3.36
C VAL A 84 -2.52 11.49 4.79
N ILE A 85 -1.67 12.01 5.68
CA ILE A 85 -2.04 12.38 7.04
C ILE A 85 -2.82 13.70 6.98
N GLU A 86 -4.11 13.67 7.29
CA GLU A 86 -4.97 14.87 7.31
C GLU A 86 -5.01 15.55 8.67
N GLY A 87 -4.69 14.83 9.73
CA GLY A 87 -4.72 15.40 11.05
C GLY A 87 -3.97 14.57 12.09
N VAL A 88 -3.47 15.27 13.08
CA VAL A 88 -2.81 14.70 14.25
C VAL A 88 -3.47 15.30 15.49
N ARG A 89 -3.96 14.48 16.41
CA ARG A 89 -4.60 14.92 17.64
C ARG A 89 -4.03 14.17 18.82
N PHE A 90 -3.85 14.87 19.94
CA PHE A 90 -3.38 14.29 21.19
C PHE A 90 -4.50 14.28 22.22
N LYS A 91 -4.52 13.25 23.06
CA LYS A 91 -5.40 13.16 24.24
C LYS A 91 -4.67 12.47 25.39
N PRO A 92 -4.99 12.82 26.65
CA PRO A 92 -4.42 12.11 27.81
C PRO A 92 -4.71 10.60 27.73
N ASN A 93 -3.69 9.79 28.04
CA ASN A 93 -3.87 8.34 28.11
C ASN A 93 -4.73 7.97 29.33
N ARG A 94 -5.75 7.11 29.11
CA ARG A 94 -6.69 6.73 30.17
C ARG A 94 -6.07 5.91 31.30
N LYS A 95 -5.00 5.15 31.01
CA LYS A 95 -4.35 4.27 31.99
C LYS A 95 -3.22 4.96 32.74
N ASN A 96 -2.54 5.90 32.10
CA ASN A 96 -1.44 6.66 32.69
C ASN A 96 -1.52 8.13 32.26
N PRO A 97 -1.98 9.03 33.15
CA PRO A 97 -2.13 10.45 32.83
C PRO A 97 -0.81 11.21 32.52
N LEU A 98 0.34 10.59 32.78
CA LEU A 98 1.66 11.13 32.42
C LEU A 98 2.02 10.90 30.95
N LEU A 99 1.24 10.07 30.26
CA LEU A 99 1.41 9.74 28.85
C LEU A 99 0.25 10.31 28.04
N ASN A 100 0.47 10.48 26.75
CA ASN A 100 -0.56 10.85 25.81
C ASN A 100 -0.81 9.77 24.76
N ASP A 101 -2.03 9.72 24.26
CA ASP A 101 -2.36 8.98 23.05
C ASP A 101 -2.36 9.94 21.88
N VAL A 102 -1.81 9.54 20.73
CA VAL A 102 -1.92 10.30 19.49
C VAL A 102 -2.86 9.60 18.52
N ILE A 103 -3.70 10.37 17.86
CA ILE A 103 -4.64 9.90 16.84
C ILE A 103 -4.25 10.54 15.54
N PHE A 104 -3.85 9.71 14.58
CA PHE A 104 -3.62 10.10 13.20
C PHE A 104 -4.89 9.89 12.38
N THR A 105 -5.35 10.93 11.71
CA THR A 105 -6.39 10.83 10.68
C THR A 105 -5.70 10.70 9.34
N ILE A 106 -5.93 9.59 8.64
CA ILE A 106 -5.26 9.26 7.38
C ILE A 106 -6.31 9.08 6.31
N ARG A 107 -6.22 9.86 5.23
CA ARG A 107 -7.04 9.67 4.02
C ARG A 107 -6.27 8.88 2.99
N MET A 108 -6.93 7.92 2.37
CA MET A 108 -6.35 7.12 1.30
C MET A 108 -7.37 6.76 0.23
N PRO A 109 -6.98 6.80 -1.05
CA PRO A 109 -7.83 6.34 -2.14
C PRO A 109 -7.86 4.80 -2.16
N VAL A 110 -9.06 4.22 -2.11
CA VAL A 110 -9.27 2.76 -2.15
C VAL A 110 -10.18 2.39 -3.31
N PRO A 111 -10.03 1.22 -3.93
CA PRO A 111 -10.95 0.77 -4.97
C PRO A 111 -12.37 0.54 -4.39
N GLU A 112 -13.39 1.07 -5.06
CA GLU A 112 -14.80 1.05 -4.61
C GLU A 112 -15.35 -0.35 -4.33
N ASN A 113 -14.82 -1.38 -5.00
CA ASN A 113 -15.35 -2.74 -4.96
C ASN A 113 -14.48 -3.72 -4.14
N THR A 114 -13.64 -3.24 -3.24
CA THR A 114 -12.81 -4.12 -2.41
C THR A 114 -13.52 -4.50 -1.11
N THR A 115 -13.46 -5.78 -0.75
CA THR A 115 -13.99 -6.29 0.52
C THR A 115 -13.13 -5.95 1.74
N GLY A 116 -11.96 -5.33 1.51
CA GLY A 116 -11.04 -4.86 2.54
C GLY A 116 -10.30 -3.63 2.07
N VAL A 117 -10.10 -2.69 2.98
CA VAL A 117 -9.29 -1.50 2.71
C VAL A 117 -7.84 -1.84 2.96
N THR A 118 -6.99 -1.68 1.95
CA THR A 118 -5.56 -1.90 2.08
C THR A 118 -4.78 -0.66 1.65
N ASN A 119 -3.81 -0.28 2.46
CA ASN A 119 -2.79 0.68 2.06
C ASN A 119 -1.50 -0.10 1.79
N GLN A 120 -1.21 -0.34 0.52
CA GLN A 120 -0.11 -1.20 0.10
C GLN A 120 -0.24 -2.61 0.72
N ASN A 121 0.69 -2.98 1.61
CA ASN A 121 0.73 -4.29 2.27
C ASN A 121 0.04 -4.30 3.64
N GLN A 122 -0.55 -3.18 4.07
CA GLN A 122 -1.21 -3.06 5.36
C GLN A 122 -2.73 -3.06 5.19
N GLU A 123 -3.39 -4.01 5.83
CA GLU A 123 -4.84 -4.09 5.87
C GLU A 123 -5.41 -3.16 6.94
N LEU A 124 -6.38 -2.33 6.54
CA LEU A 124 -7.12 -1.47 7.46
C LEU A 124 -8.36 -2.21 7.96
N ARG A 125 -8.33 -2.58 9.22
CA ARG A 125 -9.49 -3.11 9.96
C ARG A 125 -9.53 -2.52 11.35
N ILE A 126 -10.71 -2.17 11.83
CA ILE A 126 -10.90 -1.71 13.22
C ILE A 126 -10.31 -2.72 14.20
N SER A 127 -9.57 -2.25 15.18
CA SER A 127 -8.85 -3.01 16.20
C SER A 127 -7.63 -3.81 15.70
N LYS A 128 -7.21 -3.62 14.45
CA LYS A 128 -5.95 -4.17 13.93
C LYS A 128 -4.82 -3.16 14.03
N ASP A 129 -3.61 -3.69 14.11
CA ASP A 129 -2.40 -2.88 14.09
C ASP A 129 -2.18 -2.28 12.69
N TYR A 130 -1.75 -1.04 12.69
CA TYR A 130 -1.37 -0.29 11.50
C TYR A 130 -0.10 0.53 11.79
N ILE A 131 0.86 0.45 10.90
CA ILE A 131 2.12 1.19 11.03
C ILE A 131 1.92 2.54 10.34
N VAL A 132 1.91 3.61 11.13
CA VAL A 132 2.00 4.98 10.61
C VAL A 132 3.47 5.26 10.35
N LYS A 133 3.82 5.40 9.08
CA LYS A 133 5.19 5.65 8.65
C LYS A 133 5.25 6.82 7.69
N THR A 134 6.05 7.81 8.02
CA THR A 134 6.46 8.91 7.13
C THR A 134 7.95 8.82 6.86
N ARG A 135 8.53 9.83 6.25
CA ARG A 135 9.98 9.89 6.04
C ARG A 135 10.78 9.95 7.35
N THR A 136 10.23 10.57 8.38
CA THR A 136 10.92 10.88 9.64
C THR A 136 10.31 10.23 10.87
N PHE A 137 9.14 9.62 10.74
CA PHE A 137 8.38 9.02 11.83
C PHE A 137 7.92 7.61 11.48
N GLU A 138 8.02 6.67 12.43
CA GLU A 138 7.47 5.32 12.30
C GLU A 138 7.01 4.82 13.67
N LYS A 139 5.72 4.51 13.78
CA LYS A 139 5.13 3.90 14.98
C LYS A 139 3.93 3.02 14.61
N THR A 140 3.75 1.94 15.36
CA THR A 140 2.57 1.09 15.25
C THR A 140 1.46 1.63 16.14
N GLY A 141 0.29 1.77 15.57
CA GLY A 141 -0.95 2.11 16.27
C GLY A 141 -2.05 1.10 15.99
N THR A 142 -3.21 1.31 16.58
CA THR A 142 -4.41 0.49 16.36
C THR A 142 -5.43 1.29 15.57
N VAL A 143 -6.00 0.71 14.54
CA VAL A 143 -7.10 1.33 13.77
C VAL A 143 -8.32 1.46 14.68
N SER A 144 -8.74 2.67 14.96
CA SER A 144 -9.86 2.97 15.87
C SER A 144 -11.14 3.34 15.15
N TYR A 145 -11.05 3.81 13.90
CA TYR A 145 -12.20 4.24 13.09
C TYR A 145 -11.89 4.12 11.59
N ILE A 146 -12.92 3.83 10.78
CA ILE A 146 -12.86 3.81 9.31
C ILE A 146 -14.20 4.36 8.77
N GLN A 147 -14.11 5.28 7.80
CA GLN A 147 -15.23 5.87 7.09
C GLN A 147 -15.03 5.80 5.58
#